data_3df8acd3014f7eb19d64e663424ce60e
#
_entry.id   3df8acd3014f7eb19d64e663424ce60e
#
_cell.length_a   1.000
_cell.length_b   1.000
_cell.length_c   1.000
_cell.angle_alpha   90.00
_cell.angle_beta   90.00
_cell.angle_gamma   90.00
#
_symmetry.space_group_name_H-M   'P 1'
#
loop_
_entity.id
_entity.type
_entity.pdbx_description
1 polymer ?
#
loop_
_entity_poly.entity_id
_entity_poly.type
_entity_poly.pdbx_seq_one_letter_code
_entity_poly.pdbx_strand_id
1 'polypeptide(L)'
;LPEKPLVASIPIALPRPDGKPGNAVAGFVCPLETDKSDPKHRVQTINAVTSRTKKQLHGMSLKALNQFSFMGVAPLMLSQMAGIGKVIPPLFNLVVSNVVAPQKKLYLKGSELEALYPISLLFDGYALNVTIVGYSDKVAMGFVGCRAATPSLQRLAVYTGEALEELETSIFE
;
A
#
# COMPACT_ATOMS: atom_id res chain seq x y z
N LEU A 1 12.73 -6.19 17.74
CA LEU A 1 12.72 -5.77 16.34
C LEU A 1 13.13 -6.94 15.43
N PRO A 2 12.62 -7.05 14.21
CA PRO A 2 13.04 -8.07 13.27
C PRO A 2 14.51 -7.84 12.85
N GLU A 3 15.20 -8.91 12.46
CA GLU A 3 16.61 -8.82 11.97
C GLU A 3 16.70 -8.11 10.59
N LYS A 4 15.63 -8.19 9.80
CA LYS A 4 15.53 -7.57 8.47
C LYS A 4 14.26 -6.75 8.37
N PRO A 5 14.29 -5.61 7.67
CA PRO A 5 13.08 -4.81 7.48
C PRO A 5 12.04 -5.56 6.67
N LEU A 6 10.77 -5.37 7.00
CA LEU A 6 9.68 -5.76 6.12
C LEU A 6 9.70 -4.90 4.86
N VAL A 7 9.31 -5.51 3.75
CA VAL A 7 9.22 -4.85 2.44
C VAL A 7 7.76 -4.77 2.03
N ALA A 8 7.30 -3.57 1.71
CA ALA A 8 5.97 -3.35 1.18
C ALA A 8 5.99 -3.19 -0.34
N SER A 9 4.96 -3.73 -1.01
CA SER A 9 4.60 -3.31 -2.36
C SER A 9 3.66 -2.13 -2.27
N ILE A 10 3.98 -1.04 -2.97
CA ILE A 10 3.19 0.19 -2.98
C ILE A 10 2.67 0.42 -4.40
N PRO A 11 1.38 0.17 -4.66
CA PRO A 11 0.77 0.49 -5.93
C PRO A 11 0.58 2.01 -6.06
N ILE A 12 0.81 2.54 -7.26
CA ILE A 12 0.58 3.94 -7.61
C ILE A 12 -0.25 4.05 -8.88
N ALA A 13 -1.20 4.98 -8.88
CA ALA A 13 -1.94 5.32 -10.07
C ALA A 13 -1.04 6.09 -11.06
N LEU A 14 -1.08 5.69 -12.31
CA LEU A 14 -0.36 6.37 -13.39
C LEU A 14 -1.31 7.31 -14.16
N PRO A 15 -0.80 8.45 -14.65
CA PRO A 15 -1.56 9.33 -15.52
C PRO A 15 -1.99 8.59 -16.81
N ARG A 16 -3.21 8.80 -17.24
CA ARG A 16 -3.70 8.35 -18.55
C ARG A 16 -3.85 9.54 -19.49
N PRO A 17 -3.05 9.63 -20.56
CA PRO A 17 -3.13 10.76 -21.49
C PRO A 17 -4.39 10.76 -22.34
N ASP A 18 -5.01 9.60 -22.54
CA ASP A 18 -6.07 9.40 -23.55
C ASP A 18 -7.48 9.58 -22.97
N GLY A 19 -7.62 9.93 -21.68
CA GLY A 19 -8.93 10.07 -21.01
C GLY A 19 -9.79 8.81 -21.01
N LYS A 20 -9.23 7.65 -21.43
CA LYS A 20 -9.98 6.38 -21.48
C LYS A 20 -10.28 5.86 -20.06
N PRO A 21 -11.47 5.33 -19.83
CA PRO A 21 -11.80 4.73 -18.54
C PRO A 21 -10.91 3.53 -18.23
N GLY A 22 -10.66 3.30 -16.94
CA GLY A 22 -9.88 2.18 -16.42
C GLY A 22 -8.69 2.63 -15.56
N ASN A 23 -8.04 1.70 -14.90
CA ASN A 23 -6.93 1.95 -14.00
C ASN A 23 -5.60 1.63 -14.70
N ALA A 24 -4.70 2.61 -14.75
CA ALA A 24 -3.29 2.37 -15.03
C ALA A 24 -2.56 2.39 -13.69
N VAL A 25 -1.98 1.26 -13.30
CA VAL A 25 -1.32 1.10 -12.01
C VAL A 25 0.09 0.58 -12.25
N ALA A 26 1.06 1.22 -11.65
CA ALA A 26 2.39 0.66 -11.44
C ALA A 26 2.57 0.34 -9.95
N GLY A 27 3.58 -0.45 -9.63
CA GLY A 27 3.94 -0.71 -8.25
C GLY A 27 5.46 -0.67 -8.09
N PHE A 28 5.90 -0.37 -6.90
CA PHE A 28 7.29 -0.50 -6.51
C PHE A 28 7.39 -1.09 -5.11
N VAL A 29 8.56 -1.60 -4.77
CA VAL A 29 8.83 -2.14 -3.44
C VAL A 29 9.56 -1.10 -2.60
N CYS A 30 9.22 -1.04 -1.32
CA CYS A 30 9.79 -0.11 -0.35
C CYS A 30 10.10 -0.86 0.95
N PRO A 31 11.35 -0.88 1.41
CA PRO A 31 11.68 -1.30 2.77
C PRO A 31 10.99 -0.37 3.77
N LEU A 32 10.43 -0.94 4.84
CA LEU A 32 9.68 -0.20 5.86
C LEU A 32 10.53 0.12 7.10
N GLU A 33 11.83 -0.20 7.07
CA GLU A 33 12.79 0.04 8.16
C GLU A 33 12.29 -0.47 9.53
N THR A 34 11.54 -1.59 9.52
CA THR A 34 10.96 -2.17 10.75
C THR A 34 11.98 -2.78 11.70
N ASP A 35 13.24 -2.90 11.28
CA ASP A 35 14.42 -3.25 12.06
C ASP A 35 15.02 -2.07 12.84
N LYS A 36 14.55 -0.84 12.60
CA LYS A 36 14.97 0.38 13.30
C LYS A 36 13.97 0.78 14.38
N SER A 37 14.45 1.22 15.52
CA SER A 37 13.61 1.65 16.66
C SER A 37 13.06 3.07 16.48
N ASP A 38 13.82 3.98 15.87
CA ASP A 38 13.46 5.38 15.73
C ASP A 38 12.32 5.58 14.68
N PRO A 39 11.10 5.98 15.09
CA PRO A 39 9.98 6.17 14.18
C PRO A 39 10.19 7.34 13.21
N LYS A 40 10.86 8.40 13.63
CA LYS A 40 11.18 9.55 12.79
C LYS A 40 12.15 9.16 11.68
N HIS A 41 13.20 8.42 12.00
CA HIS A 41 14.14 7.90 11.01
C HIS A 41 13.42 6.99 9.99
N ARG A 42 12.55 6.07 10.45
CA ARG A 42 11.76 5.19 9.57
C ARG A 42 10.95 5.99 8.56
N VAL A 43 10.18 6.98 9.01
CA VAL A 43 9.33 7.81 8.13
C VAL A 43 10.18 8.61 7.14
N GLN A 44 11.30 9.19 7.58
CA GLN A 44 12.18 9.95 6.69
C GLN A 44 12.77 9.06 5.58
N THR A 45 13.24 7.86 5.92
CA THR A 45 13.80 6.91 4.95
C THR A 45 12.73 6.44 3.96
N ILE A 46 11.55 6.04 4.44
CA ILE A 46 10.42 5.65 3.59
C ILE A 46 10.03 6.80 2.65
N ASN A 47 9.94 8.03 3.16
CA ASN A 47 9.62 9.20 2.37
C ASN A 47 10.68 9.47 1.28
N ALA A 48 11.95 9.34 1.60
CA ALA A 48 13.03 9.52 0.63
C ALA A 48 12.96 8.49 -0.51
N VAL A 49 12.76 7.20 -0.17
CA VAL A 49 12.62 6.11 -1.15
C VAL A 49 11.39 6.32 -2.03
N THR A 50 10.23 6.58 -1.42
CA THR A 50 8.96 6.74 -2.15
C THR A 50 8.97 7.97 -3.05
N SER A 51 9.48 9.10 -2.57
CA SER A 51 9.58 10.35 -3.33
C SER A 51 10.52 10.20 -4.54
N ARG A 52 11.68 9.58 -4.34
CA ARG A 52 12.64 9.29 -5.42
C ARG A 52 12.01 8.39 -6.49
N THR A 53 11.37 7.31 -6.07
CA THR A 53 10.75 6.36 -6.99
C THR A 53 9.59 6.98 -7.77
N LYS A 54 8.73 7.75 -7.11
CA LYS A 54 7.63 8.49 -7.77
C LYS A 54 8.20 9.46 -8.83
N LYS A 55 9.26 10.21 -8.49
CA LYS A 55 9.91 11.14 -9.44
C LYS A 55 10.48 10.40 -10.64
N GLN A 56 11.11 9.23 -10.44
CA GLN A 56 11.61 8.41 -11.54
C GLN A 56 10.49 7.92 -12.45
N LEU A 57 9.41 7.39 -11.88
CA LEU A 57 8.27 6.90 -12.65
C LEU A 57 7.55 8.01 -13.43
N HIS A 58 7.40 9.20 -12.85
CA HIS A 58 6.81 10.35 -13.55
C HIS A 58 7.70 10.87 -14.71
N GLY A 59 9.00 10.60 -14.68
CA GLY A 59 9.93 10.93 -15.78
C GLY A 59 9.96 9.90 -16.92
N MET A 60 9.31 8.76 -16.77
CA MET A 60 9.28 7.71 -17.79
C MET A 60 8.24 7.99 -18.88
N SER A 61 8.55 7.58 -20.12
CA SER A 61 7.55 7.56 -21.20
C SER A 61 6.46 6.50 -20.89
N LEU A 62 5.26 6.68 -21.45
CA LEU A 62 4.16 5.72 -21.32
C LEU A 62 4.56 4.28 -21.69
N LYS A 63 5.35 4.14 -22.76
CA LYS A 63 5.83 2.82 -23.18
C LYS A 63 6.72 2.19 -22.11
N ALA A 64 7.65 2.97 -21.54
CA ALA A 64 8.53 2.51 -20.46
C ALA A 64 7.74 2.18 -19.18
N LEU A 65 6.73 3.01 -18.81
CA LEU A 65 5.85 2.75 -17.69
C LEU A 65 5.04 1.46 -17.84
N ASN A 66 4.48 1.23 -19.04
CA ASN A 66 3.74 0.00 -19.33
C ASN A 66 4.64 -1.24 -19.27
N GLN A 67 5.84 -1.16 -19.81
CA GLN A 67 6.82 -2.25 -19.71
C GLN A 67 7.24 -2.51 -18.27
N PHE A 68 7.53 -1.46 -17.50
CA PHE A 68 7.87 -1.56 -16.08
C PHE A 68 6.74 -2.20 -15.27
N SER A 69 5.50 -1.75 -15.47
CA SER A 69 4.32 -2.30 -14.79
C SER A 69 4.11 -3.77 -15.15
N PHE A 70 4.23 -4.12 -16.43
CA PHE A 70 4.10 -5.49 -16.89
C PHE A 70 5.19 -6.40 -16.29
N MET A 71 6.44 -5.97 -16.30
CA MET A 71 7.55 -6.74 -15.72
C MET A 71 7.39 -6.95 -14.21
N GLY A 72 6.82 -5.98 -13.49
CA GLY A 72 6.55 -6.10 -12.05
C GLY A 72 5.38 -7.00 -11.71
N VAL A 73 4.33 -7.02 -12.53
CA VAL A 73 3.07 -7.75 -12.25
C VAL A 73 3.05 -9.13 -12.90
N ALA A 74 3.64 -9.30 -14.07
CA ALA A 74 3.56 -10.56 -14.83
C ALA A 74 4.10 -11.78 -14.07
N PRO A 75 5.25 -11.75 -13.38
CA PRO A 75 5.73 -12.91 -12.61
C PRO A 75 4.74 -13.30 -11.50
N LEU A 76 4.14 -12.31 -10.82
CA LEU A 76 3.13 -12.55 -9.81
C LEU A 76 1.90 -13.22 -10.42
N MET A 77 1.35 -12.67 -11.51
CA MET A 77 0.17 -13.23 -12.17
C MET A 77 0.43 -14.64 -12.70
N LEU A 78 1.58 -14.86 -13.32
CA LEU A 78 1.96 -16.18 -13.82
C LEU A 78 2.08 -17.21 -12.69
N SER A 79 2.66 -16.85 -11.56
CA SER A 79 2.76 -17.75 -10.40
C SER A 79 1.39 -18.11 -9.81
N GLN A 80 0.45 -17.15 -9.78
CA GLN A 80 -0.92 -17.39 -9.34
C GLN A 80 -1.65 -18.33 -10.31
N MET A 81 -1.57 -18.07 -11.63
CA MET A 81 -2.19 -18.91 -12.66
C MET A 81 -1.62 -20.33 -12.70
N ALA A 82 -0.34 -20.49 -12.44
CA ALA A 82 0.32 -21.78 -12.36
C ALA A 82 0.07 -22.52 -11.03
N GLY A 83 -0.60 -21.89 -10.06
CA GLY A 83 -0.85 -22.47 -8.73
C GLY A 83 0.40 -22.64 -7.86
N ILE A 84 1.51 -22.00 -8.22
CA ILE A 84 2.80 -22.10 -7.52
C ILE A 84 3.11 -20.87 -6.64
N GLY A 85 2.16 -19.95 -6.49
CA GLY A 85 2.33 -18.73 -5.71
C GLY A 85 2.69 -18.97 -4.23
N LYS A 86 2.37 -20.15 -3.68
CA LYS A 86 2.73 -20.53 -2.30
C LYS A 86 4.16 -21.08 -2.18
N VAL A 87 4.77 -21.48 -3.29
CA VAL A 87 6.11 -22.13 -3.31
C VAL A 87 7.20 -21.14 -3.62
N ILE A 88 6.90 -20.11 -4.40
CA ILE A 88 7.85 -19.06 -4.77
C ILE A 88 7.98 -18.07 -3.61
N PRO A 89 9.22 -17.76 -3.14
CA PRO A 89 9.41 -16.72 -2.13
C PRO A 89 8.80 -15.39 -2.58
N PRO A 90 8.02 -14.73 -1.73
CA PRO A 90 7.40 -13.46 -2.09
C PRO A 90 8.46 -12.36 -2.27
N LEU A 91 8.27 -11.49 -3.27
CA LEU A 91 9.12 -10.33 -3.52
C LEU A 91 8.97 -9.23 -2.46
N PHE A 92 7.86 -9.24 -1.72
CA PHE A 92 7.53 -8.32 -0.65
C PHE A 92 6.68 -9.05 0.41
N ASN A 93 6.60 -8.51 1.60
CA ASN A 93 5.89 -9.13 2.73
C ASN A 93 4.41 -8.74 2.78
N LEU A 94 4.08 -7.50 2.38
CA LEU A 94 2.73 -6.96 2.43
C LEU A 94 2.50 -5.94 1.32
N VAL A 95 1.24 -5.63 1.08
CA VAL A 95 0.84 -4.53 0.20
C VAL A 95 0.39 -3.36 1.07
N VAL A 96 0.85 -2.15 0.76
CA VAL A 96 0.34 -0.90 1.34
C VAL A 96 -0.19 -0.03 0.21
N SER A 97 -1.50 0.11 0.15
CA SER A 97 -2.20 0.88 -0.89
C SER A 97 -2.84 2.13 -0.31
N ASN A 98 -2.78 3.22 -1.06
CA ASN A 98 -3.51 4.45 -0.74
C ASN A 98 -4.47 4.78 -1.87
N VAL A 99 -5.76 4.85 -1.54
CA VAL A 99 -6.84 5.19 -2.47
C VAL A 99 -7.31 6.61 -2.18
N VAL A 100 -7.24 7.46 -3.18
CA VAL A 100 -7.72 8.83 -3.08
C VAL A 100 -9.23 8.84 -3.35
N ALA A 101 -10.02 9.20 -2.35
CA ALA A 101 -11.45 9.46 -2.49
C ALA A 101 -11.73 10.98 -2.55
N PRO A 102 -12.92 11.39 -2.99
CA PRO A 102 -13.30 12.81 -3.02
C PRO A 102 -13.22 13.46 -1.64
N GLN A 103 -12.62 14.66 -1.60
CA GLN A 103 -12.54 15.47 -0.38
C GLN A 103 -13.88 16.12 -0.01
N LYS A 104 -14.83 16.14 -0.94
CA LYS A 104 -16.17 16.68 -0.72
C LYS A 104 -17.10 15.59 -0.22
N LYS A 105 -18.01 15.94 0.69
CA LYS A 105 -19.08 15.05 1.13
C LYS A 105 -19.93 14.56 -0.05
N LEU A 106 -20.14 13.27 -0.10
CA LEU A 106 -20.95 12.62 -1.12
C LEU A 106 -22.33 12.28 -0.55
N TYR A 107 -23.33 12.32 -1.42
CA TYR A 107 -24.72 12.03 -1.07
C TYR A 107 -25.32 11.02 -2.05
N LEU A 108 -26.06 10.07 -1.54
CA LEU A 108 -26.85 9.13 -2.34
C LEU A 108 -28.34 9.31 -2.00
N LYS A 109 -29.12 9.82 -2.95
CA LYS A 109 -30.56 10.08 -2.78
C LYS A 109 -30.88 10.89 -1.51
N GLY A 110 -30.05 11.88 -1.21
CA GLY A 110 -30.22 12.77 -0.04
C GLY A 110 -29.55 12.28 1.26
N SER A 111 -29.10 11.03 1.34
CA SER A 111 -28.36 10.51 2.48
C SER A 111 -26.87 10.81 2.35
N GLU A 112 -26.27 11.36 3.39
CA GLU A 112 -24.83 11.63 3.44
C GLU A 112 -24.03 10.33 3.60
N LEU A 113 -22.94 10.21 2.85
CA LEU A 113 -21.94 9.15 3.04
C LEU A 113 -21.05 9.53 4.23
N GLU A 114 -21.15 8.81 5.33
CA GLU A 114 -20.42 9.12 6.58
C GLU A 114 -18.98 8.60 6.59
N ALA A 115 -18.73 7.45 5.97
CA ALA A 115 -17.41 6.82 5.96
C ALA A 115 -17.23 5.86 4.78
N LEU A 116 -15.96 5.66 4.38
CA LEU A 116 -15.53 4.66 3.41
C LEU A 116 -14.56 3.69 4.10
N TYR A 117 -14.82 2.40 4.00
CA TYR A 117 -13.94 1.36 4.55
C TYR A 117 -13.36 0.54 3.40
N PRO A 118 -12.05 0.59 3.17
CA PRO A 118 -11.43 -0.12 2.05
C PRO A 118 -11.29 -1.62 2.37
N ILE A 119 -11.60 -2.45 1.38
CA ILE A 119 -11.38 -3.89 1.41
C ILE A 119 -10.57 -4.27 0.17
N SER A 120 -9.51 -5.05 0.37
CA SER A 120 -8.61 -5.50 -0.69
C SER A 120 -8.55 -7.01 -0.78
N LEU A 121 -7.91 -7.50 -1.84
CA LEU A 121 -7.66 -8.93 -2.05
C LEU A 121 -6.26 -9.31 -1.57
N LEU A 122 -6.10 -10.57 -1.18
CA LEU A 122 -4.81 -11.22 -0.98
C LEU A 122 -4.53 -12.17 -2.14
N PHE A 123 -3.28 -12.20 -2.59
CA PHE A 123 -2.77 -13.24 -3.49
C PHE A 123 -2.19 -14.39 -2.70
N ASP A 124 -2.14 -15.58 -3.29
CA ASP A 124 -1.47 -16.75 -2.71
C ASP A 124 0.00 -16.44 -2.41
N GLY A 125 0.46 -16.84 -1.23
CA GLY A 125 1.82 -16.54 -0.74
C GLY A 125 1.97 -15.22 0.00
N TYR A 126 0.93 -14.36 0.06
CA TYR A 126 0.96 -13.08 0.76
C TYR A 126 0.07 -13.09 2.00
N ALA A 127 0.58 -12.50 3.08
CA ALA A 127 -0.06 -12.58 4.39
C ALA A 127 -0.95 -11.39 4.74
N LEU A 128 -0.64 -10.19 4.21
CA LEU A 128 -1.26 -8.94 4.66
C LEU A 128 -1.39 -7.92 3.53
N ASN A 129 -2.55 -7.28 3.47
CA ASN A 129 -2.79 -6.08 2.68
C ASN A 129 -3.33 -4.99 3.60
N VAL A 130 -2.74 -3.80 3.53
CA VAL A 130 -3.18 -2.60 4.23
C VAL A 130 -3.61 -1.58 3.19
N THR A 131 -4.86 -1.19 3.21
CA THR A 131 -5.38 -0.16 2.30
C THR A 131 -5.86 1.04 3.09
N ILE A 132 -5.44 2.21 2.65
CA ILE A 132 -5.78 3.50 3.26
C ILE A 132 -6.72 4.23 2.30
N VAL A 133 -7.75 4.87 2.83
CA VAL A 133 -8.63 5.76 2.08
C VAL A 133 -8.87 7.05 2.86
N GLY A 134 -8.59 8.19 2.22
CA GLY A 134 -8.96 9.50 2.76
C GLY A 134 -10.30 9.95 2.19
N TYR A 135 -11.27 10.23 3.04
CA TYR A 135 -12.58 10.74 2.64
C TYR A 135 -13.00 11.90 3.54
N SER A 136 -13.33 13.05 2.93
CA SER A 136 -13.63 14.29 3.66
C SER A 136 -12.48 14.64 4.63
N ASP A 137 -12.73 14.65 5.91
CA ASP A 137 -11.81 14.96 7.01
C ASP A 137 -11.29 13.71 7.74
N LYS A 138 -11.58 12.51 7.21
CA LYS A 138 -11.26 11.24 7.84
C LYS A 138 -10.31 10.40 6.99
N VAL A 139 -9.50 9.60 7.67
CA VAL A 139 -8.69 8.54 7.07
C VAL A 139 -9.13 7.22 7.65
N ALA A 140 -9.54 6.29 6.78
CA ALA A 140 -9.86 4.94 7.17
C ALA A 140 -8.80 3.96 6.66
N MET A 141 -8.48 2.96 7.48
CA MET A 141 -7.56 1.89 7.14
C MET A 141 -8.28 0.55 7.17
N GLY A 142 -8.10 -0.23 6.10
CA GLY A 142 -8.56 -1.61 6.00
C GLY A 142 -7.39 -2.57 6.06
N PHE A 143 -7.49 -3.57 6.94
CA PHE A 143 -6.52 -4.64 7.08
C PHE A 143 -7.14 -5.95 6.60
N VAL A 144 -6.57 -6.54 5.56
CA VAL A 144 -6.98 -7.86 5.06
C VAL A 144 -5.81 -8.81 5.24
N GLY A 145 -6.00 -9.87 5.99
CA GLY A 145 -4.93 -10.79 6.38
C GLY A 145 -5.30 -12.25 6.23
N CYS A 146 -4.32 -13.07 5.93
CA CYS A 146 -4.45 -14.51 5.96
C CYS A 146 -4.56 -14.98 7.42
N ARG A 147 -5.68 -15.62 7.77
CA ARG A 147 -5.93 -16.06 9.15
C ARG A 147 -4.83 -16.96 9.72
N ALA A 148 -4.25 -17.80 8.90
CA ALA A 148 -3.19 -18.71 9.33
C ALA A 148 -1.85 -17.98 9.61
N ALA A 149 -1.57 -16.90 8.86
CA ALA A 149 -0.32 -16.14 9.00
C ALA A 149 -0.45 -14.95 9.97
N THR A 150 -1.66 -14.38 10.08
CA THR A 150 -1.95 -13.21 10.94
C THR A 150 -3.18 -13.47 11.84
N PRO A 151 -3.11 -14.41 12.80
CA PRO A 151 -4.26 -14.84 13.58
C PRO A 151 -4.85 -13.73 14.47
N SER A 152 -4.06 -12.71 14.81
CA SER A 152 -4.49 -11.57 15.65
C SER A 152 -4.56 -10.28 14.86
N LEU A 153 -5.06 -10.33 13.60
CA LEU A 153 -5.11 -9.20 12.68
C LEU A 153 -5.75 -7.94 13.27
N GLN A 154 -6.80 -8.09 14.09
CA GLN A 154 -7.49 -6.98 14.74
C GLN A 154 -6.59 -6.12 15.65
N ARG A 155 -5.49 -6.68 16.15
CA ARG A 155 -4.52 -5.93 16.97
C ARG A 155 -3.76 -4.87 16.15
N LEU A 156 -3.67 -5.03 14.82
CA LEU A 156 -3.02 -4.03 13.97
C LEU A 156 -3.74 -2.68 14.02
N ALA A 157 -5.05 -2.66 14.19
CA ALA A 157 -5.79 -1.41 14.34
C ALA A 157 -5.36 -0.64 15.60
N VAL A 158 -5.18 -1.36 16.72
CA VAL A 158 -4.69 -0.77 17.98
C VAL A 158 -3.25 -0.29 17.82
N TYR A 159 -2.38 -1.16 17.34
CA TYR A 159 -0.95 -0.81 17.16
C TYR A 159 -0.73 0.34 16.16
N THR A 160 -1.63 0.52 15.20
CA THR A 160 -1.55 1.66 14.28
C THR A 160 -1.84 2.97 14.98
N GLY A 161 -2.81 3.00 15.90
CA GLY A 161 -3.09 4.16 16.75
C GLY A 161 -1.90 4.49 17.65
N GLU A 162 -1.41 3.50 18.39
CA GLU A 162 -0.25 3.66 19.29
C GLU A 162 1.01 4.15 18.53
N ALA A 163 1.28 3.58 17.34
CA ALA A 163 2.41 3.99 16.51
C ALA A 163 2.27 5.41 15.95
N LEU A 164 1.05 5.87 15.69
CA LEU A 164 0.80 7.24 15.28
C LEU A 164 1.09 8.22 16.42
N GLU A 165 0.61 7.94 17.63
CA GLU A 165 0.88 8.73 18.84
C GLU A 165 2.38 8.79 19.13
N GLU A 166 3.11 7.65 19.03
CA GLU A 166 4.57 7.61 19.18
C GLU A 166 5.28 8.49 18.15
N LEU A 167 4.83 8.43 16.88
CA LEU A 167 5.39 9.24 15.81
C LEU A 167 5.14 10.74 16.03
N GLU A 168 3.92 11.12 16.40
CA GLU A 168 3.55 12.50 16.70
C GLU A 168 4.42 13.05 17.83
N THR A 169 4.56 12.32 18.93
CA THR A 169 5.44 12.69 20.05
C THR A 169 6.89 12.89 19.57
N SER A 170 7.42 11.98 18.77
CA SER A 170 8.81 12.04 18.28
C SER A 170 9.09 13.20 17.31
N ILE A 171 8.05 13.79 16.71
CA ILE A 171 8.19 14.90 15.75
C ILE A 171 7.97 16.25 16.42
N PHE A 172 7.06 16.36 17.38
CA PHE A 172 6.60 17.62 17.96
C PHE A 172 7.20 17.91 19.35
N GLU A 173 7.83 16.95 19.99
CA GLU A 173 8.68 17.09 21.17
C GLU A 173 10.18 17.10 20.80
#